data_8a72e8205b84873e64d4b8dd86eff9a4
#
_entry.id   8a72e8205b84873e64d4b8dd86eff9a4
#
_cell.length_a   1.000
_cell.length_b   1.000
_cell.length_c   1.000
_cell.angle_alpha   90.00
_cell.angle_beta   90.00
_cell.angle_gamma   90.00
#
_symmetry.space_group_name_H-M   'P 1'
#
loop_
_entity.id
_entity.type
_entity.pdbx_description
1 polymer ?
#
loop_
_entity_poly.entity_id
_entity_poly.type
_entity_poly.pdbx_seq_one_letter_code
_entity_poly.pdbx_strand_id
1 'polypeptide(L)'
;MIEGGNPFSPVSKPMIGAINGVAVTGGFELALNCDFLIASERANFADTHARVGIQPGWGLTVLLPQAVGLRRAREMSTTGNFVDARTALEWGLVNRVVAHDDLLPTCRALAADIVSNDQAGVRRILRTYAEATAITTTPARRLEAEVSVEWLRSGGGRPEEVERRRKAIIERGRTQVG
;
A
#
# COMPACT_ATOMS: atom_id res chain seq x y z
N MET A 1 -17.38 -16.66 -0.44
CA MET A 1 -16.18 -15.99 0.11
C MET A 1 -15.06 -16.22 -0.89
N ILE A 2 -14.30 -15.18 -1.23
CA ILE A 2 -13.13 -15.33 -2.10
C ILE A 2 -12.09 -16.14 -1.32
N GLU A 3 -11.53 -17.17 -1.92
CA GLU A 3 -10.49 -18.01 -1.29
C GLU A 3 -9.33 -17.14 -0.78
N GLY A 4 -8.89 -17.37 0.46
CA GLY A 4 -7.75 -16.67 1.07
C GLY A 4 -8.06 -15.37 1.82
N GLY A 5 -9.33 -14.99 2.03
CA GLY A 5 -9.68 -13.81 2.85
C GLY A 5 -9.30 -12.46 2.22
N ASN A 6 -9.04 -12.40 0.91
CA ASN A 6 -8.78 -11.13 0.21
C ASN A 6 -10.10 -10.65 -0.44
N PRO A 7 -10.52 -9.38 -0.24
CA PRO A 7 -11.74 -8.84 -0.83
C PRO A 7 -11.64 -8.60 -2.35
N PHE A 8 -10.42 -8.55 -2.90
CA PHE A 8 -10.18 -8.32 -4.31
C PHE A 8 -9.78 -9.60 -5.03
N SER A 9 -10.19 -9.74 -6.28
CA SER A 9 -9.55 -10.69 -7.19
C SER A 9 -8.07 -10.34 -7.36
N PRO A 10 -7.18 -11.33 -7.61
CA PRO A 10 -5.76 -11.07 -7.79
C PRO A 10 -5.52 -9.98 -8.84
N VAL A 11 -4.83 -8.91 -8.49
CA VAL A 11 -4.48 -7.78 -9.35
C VAL A 11 -2.96 -7.74 -9.51
N SER A 12 -2.49 -7.60 -10.75
CA SER A 12 -1.06 -7.51 -11.06
C SER A 12 -0.54 -6.07 -11.15
N LYS A 13 -1.38 -5.08 -10.82
CA LYS A 13 -1.08 -3.65 -10.87
C LYS A 13 -1.15 -3.05 -9.48
N PRO A 14 -0.35 -2.02 -9.15
CA PRO A 14 -0.50 -1.30 -7.91
C PRO A 14 -1.91 -0.73 -7.72
N MET A 15 -2.46 -0.87 -6.53
CA MET A 15 -3.74 -0.28 -6.13
C MET A 15 -3.51 0.89 -5.18
N ILE A 16 -3.99 2.07 -5.55
CA ILE A 16 -3.96 3.27 -4.71
C ILE A 16 -5.34 3.45 -4.07
N GLY A 17 -5.41 3.36 -2.76
CA GLY A 17 -6.63 3.67 -2.03
C GLY A 17 -6.81 5.18 -1.89
N ALA A 18 -7.84 5.74 -2.56
CA ALA A 18 -8.21 7.15 -2.45
C ALA A 18 -9.36 7.29 -1.42
N ILE A 19 -9.01 7.57 -0.17
CA ILE A 19 -9.97 7.56 0.93
C ILE A 19 -10.62 8.95 1.06
N ASN A 20 -11.83 9.08 0.55
CA ASN A 20 -12.55 10.36 0.45
C ASN A 20 -13.40 10.71 1.67
N GLY A 21 -13.59 9.79 2.61
CA GLY A 21 -14.45 9.94 3.78
C GLY A 21 -14.25 8.82 4.79
N VAL A 22 -15.34 8.38 5.42
CA VAL A 22 -15.33 7.35 6.47
C VAL A 22 -15.05 5.96 5.88
N ALA A 23 -14.02 5.29 6.37
CA ALA A 23 -13.68 3.90 6.08
C ALA A 23 -13.78 3.06 7.36
N VAL A 24 -14.81 2.22 7.46
CA VAL A 24 -15.09 1.41 8.66
C VAL A 24 -15.38 -0.04 8.31
N THR A 25 -15.15 -0.98 9.24
CA THR A 25 -15.40 -2.42 9.06
C THR A 25 -14.87 -2.93 7.70
N GLY A 26 -15.73 -3.51 6.88
CA GLY A 26 -15.35 -3.99 5.53
C GLY A 26 -14.78 -2.89 4.63
N GLY A 27 -15.24 -1.64 4.73
CA GLY A 27 -14.66 -0.51 4.02
C GLY A 27 -13.22 -0.21 4.46
N PHE A 28 -12.93 -0.42 5.74
CA PHE A 28 -11.55 -0.31 6.25
C PHE A 28 -10.70 -1.50 5.80
N GLU A 29 -11.26 -2.71 5.77
CA GLU A 29 -10.58 -3.88 5.21
C GLU A 29 -10.23 -3.69 3.72
N LEU A 30 -11.15 -3.13 2.91
CA LEU A 30 -10.88 -2.78 1.52
C LEU A 30 -9.70 -1.79 1.40
N ALA A 31 -9.68 -0.75 2.24
CA ALA A 31 -8.58 0.21 2.28
C ALA A 31 -7.24 -0.47 2.60
N LEU A 32 -7.19 -1.30 3.64
CA LEU A 32 -6.00 -2.02 4.06
C LEU A 32 -5.44 -3.00 3.01
N ASN A 33 -6.27 -3.46 2.08
CA ASN A 33 -5.87 -4.33 0.98
C ASN A 33 -5.38 -3.58 -0.26
N CYS A 34 -5.36 -2.23 -0.23
CA CYS A 34 -4.64 -1.43 -1.23
C CYS A 34 -3.14 -1.39 -0.91
N ASP A 35 -2.29 -1.19 -1.92
CA ASP A 35 -0.84 -1.15 -1.73
C ASP A 35 -0.39 0.07 -0.91
N PHE A 36 -1.10 1.20 -1.06
CA PHE A 36 -0.93 2.39 -0.22
C PHE A 36 -2.13 3.31 -0.28
N LEU A 37 -2.25 4.21 0.70
CA LEU A 37 -3.42 5.04 0.89
C LEU A 37 -3.10 6.53 0.80
N ILE A 38 -3.94 7.27 0.06
CA ILE A 38 -4.01 8.73 0.10
C ILE A 38 -5.37 9.10 0.70
N ALA A 39 -5.36 9.92 1.73
CA ALA A 39 -6.59 10.32 2.42
C ALA A 39 -6.94 11.78 2.12
N SER A 40 -8.23 12.05 1.97
CA SER A 40 -8.77 13.39 2.14
C SER A 40 -8.62 13.81 3.60
N GLU A 41 -8.49 15.10 3.87
CA GLU A 41 -8.59 15.68 5.21
C GLU A 41 -9.89 15.32 5.96
N ARG A 42 -10.94 14.90 5.21
CA ARG A 42 -12.24 14.47 5.73
C ARG A 42 -12.30 12.98 6.06
N ALA A 43 -11.24 12.23 5.79
CA ALA A 43 -11.21 10.78 6.01
C ALA A 43 -11.16 10.45 7.50
N ASN A 44 -11.86 9.39 7.87
CA ASN A 44 -11.85 8.81 9.21
C ASN A 44 -11.83 7.28 9.10
N PHE A 45 -11.12 6.64 10.02
CA PHE A 45 -10.92 5.20 10.02
C PHE A 45 -11.36 4.61 11.35
N ALA A 46 -12.07 3.47 11.34
CA ALA A 46 -12.36 2.74 12.57
C ALA A 46 -12.55 1.24 12.30
N ASP A 47 -12.05 0.41 13.20
CA ASP A 47 -12.45 -0.99 13.24
C ASP A 47 -13.69 -1.15 14.13
N THR A 48 -14.85 -1.18 13.51
CA THR A 48 -16.12 -1.28 14.23
C THR A 48 -16.69 -2.71 14.30
N HIS A 49 -15.91 -3.75 13.91
CA HIS A 49 -16.36 -5.14 13.96
C HIS A 49 -16.86 -5.56 15.34
N ALA A 50 -16.09 -5.26 16.40
CA ALA A 50 -16.50 -5.57 17.77
C ALA A 50 -17.78 -4.85 18.20
N ARG A 51 -18.01 -3.61 17.72
CA ARG A 51 -19.24 -2.85 18.04
C ARG A 51 -20.49 -3.48 17.45
N VAL A 52 -20.37 -4.08 16.26
CA VAL A 52 -21.51 -4.73 15.58
C VAL A 52 -21.56 -6.25 15.84
N GLY A 53 -20.62 -6.79 16.62
CA GLY A 53 -20.60 -8.20 17.02
C GLY A 53 -20.20 -9.17 15.91
N ILE A 54 -19.41 -8.73 14.92
CA ILE A 54 -18.86 -9.56 13.86
C ILE A 54 -17.33 -9.61 13.94
N GLN A 55 -16.74 -10.50 13.16
CA GLN A 55 -15.29 -10.63 13.07
C GLN A 55 -14.78 -10.13 11.70
N PRO A 56 -13.58 -9.52 11.65
CA PRO A 56 -12.90 -9.25 10.40
C PRO A 56 -12.70 -10.54 9.58
N GLY A 57 -12.80 -10.44 8.28
CA GLY A 57 -12.67 -11.60 7.39
C GLY A 57 -11.77 -11.36 6.18
N TRP A 58 -11.30 -10.12 5.99
CA TRP A 58 -10.51 -9.73 4.83
C TRP A 58 -9.11 -9.19 5.21
N GLY A 59 -8.55 -9.69 6.31
CA GLY A 59 -7.16 -9.47 6.67
C GLY A 59 -6.90 -8.31 7.62
N LEU A 60 -7.91 -7.65 8.20
CA LEU A 60 -7.70 -6.50 9.08
C LEU A 60 -6.75 -6.83 10.25
N THR A 61 -6.92 -7.97 10.90
CA THR A 61 -6.08 -8.36 12.05
C THR A 61 -4.63 -8.66 11.68
N VAL A 62 -4.33 -8.82 10.39
CA VAL A 62 -2.99 -9.04 9.85
C VAL A 62 -2.40 -7.73 9.31
N LEU A 63 -3.16 -7.00 8.51
CA LEU A 63 -2.69 -5.81 7.79
C LEU A 63 -2.63 -4.57 8.67
N LEU A 64 -3.61 -4.36 9.54
CA LEU A 64 -3.64 -3.18 10.42
C LEU A 64 -2.41 -3.11 11.36
N PRO A 65 -2.00 -4.21 12.06
CA PRO A 65 -0.78 -4.18 12.85
C PRO A 65 0.50 -3.90 12.05
N GLN A 66 0.54 -4.29 10.78
CA GLN A 66 1.68 -3.99 9.90
C GLN A 66 1.75 -2.49 9.58
N ALA A 67 0.60 -1.83 9.43
CA ALA A 67 0.54 -0.40 9.14
C ALA A 67 0.81 0.47 10.36
N VAL A 68 0.11 0.24 11.49
CA VAL A 68 0.13 1.15 12.65
C VAL A 68 0.83 0.59 13.89
N GLY A 69 1.33 -0.64 13.80
CA GLY A 69 1.89 -1.38 14.93
C GLY A 69 0.81 -2.06 15.79
N LEU A 70 1.20 -3.14 16.47
CA LEU A 70 0.27 -4.03 17.17
C LEU A 70 -0.56 -3.34 18.28
N ARG A 71 0.02 -2.39 18.99
CA ARG A 71 -0.68 -1.73 20.12
C ARG A 71 -1.82 -0.84 19.63
N ARG A 72 -1.57 0.01 18.62
CA ARG A 72 -2.59 0.88 18.00
C ARG A 72 -3.67 0.07 17.30
N ALA A 73 -3.28 -1.00 16.62
CA ALA A 73 -4.24 -1.92 16.00
C ALA A 73 -5.20 -2.53 17.03
N ARG A 74 -4.66 -3.03 18.15
CA ARG A 74 -5.49 -3.56 19.24
C ARG A 74 -6.41 -2.51 19.85
N GLU A 75 -5.92 -1.29 20.07
CA GLU A 75 -6.73 -0.18 20.57
C GLU A 75 -7.89 0.10 19.60
N MET A 76 -7.64 0.29 18.30
CA MET A 76 -8.69 0.50 17.31
C MET A 76 -9.71 -0.64 17.29
N SER A 77 -9.26 -1.89 17.26
CA SER A 77 -10.14 -3.06 17.16
C SER A 77 -10.98 -3.31 18.42
N THR A 78 -10.43 -3.04 19.60
CA THR A 78 -11.16 -3.30 20.86
C THR A 78 -12.07 -2.15 21.28
N THR A 79 -11.74 -0.91 20.91
CA THR A 79 -12.58 0.25 21.22
C THR A 79 -13.58 0.58 20.12
N GLY A 80 -13.22 0.32 18.88
CA GLY A 80 -13.94 0.76 17.68
C GLY A 80 -13.94 2.30 17.54
N ASN A 81 -13.01 3.01 18.18
CA ASN A 81 -12.92 4.46 18.11
C ASN A 81 -12.40 4.91 16.75
N PHE A 82 -12.84 6.10 16.34
CA PHE A 82 -12.43 6.71 15.09
C PHE A 82 -11.06 7.37 15.21
N VAL A 83 -10.28 7.22 14.15
CA VAL A 83 -9.00 7.88 13.92
C VAL A 83 -9.16 8.79 12.72
N ASP A 84 -8.90 10.08 12.88
CA ASP A 84 -8.97 11.06 11.80
C ASP A 84 -7.80 10.94 10.81
N ALA A 85 -7.89 11.65 9.69
CA ALA A 85 -6.89 11.60 8.63
C ALA A 85 -5.49 12.01 9.10
N ARG A 86 -5.39 13.03 9.96
CA ARG A 86 -4.11 13.53 10.48
C ARG A 86 -3.45 12.49 11.38
N THR A 87 -4.19 11.95 12.33
CA THR A 87 -3.72 10.89 13.21
C THR A 87 -3.35 9.64 12.40
N ALA A 88 -4.13 9.30 11.37
CA ALA A 88 -3.82 8.20 10.45
C ALA A 88 -2.48 8.40 9.72
N LEU A 89 -2.16 9.63 9.31
CA LEU A 89 -0.85 9.98 8.75
C LEU A 89 0.27 9.84 9.78
N GLU A 90 0.10 10.38 10.98
CA GLU A 90 1.08 10.29 12.07
C GLU A 90 1.36 8.83 12.50
N TRP A 91 0.39 7.95 12.35
CA TRP A 91 0.53 6.53 12.67
C TRP A 91 1.10 5.69 11.51
N GLY A 92 1.20 6.25 10.33
CA GLY A 92 1.65 5.56 9.13
C GLY A 92 0.55 4.72 8.45
N LEU A 93 -0.72 4.89 8.82
CA LEU A 93 -1.84 4.22 8.17
C LEU A 93 -2.05 4.72 6.74
N VAL A 94 -1.86 6.01 6.51
CA VAL A 94 -1.94 6.63 5.19
C VAL A 94 -0.63 7.31 4.82
N ASN A 95 -0.32 7.35 3.53
CA ASN A 95 0.92 7.92 3.02
C ASN A 95 0.87 9.45 2.89
N ARG A 96 -0.33 10.01 2.65
CA ARG A 96 -0.55 11.45 2.49
C ARG A 96 -1.96 11.82 2.92
N VAL A 97 -2.10 13.06 3.41
CA VAL A 97 -3.39 13.72 3.60
C VAL A 97 -3.41 14.97 2.73
N VAL A 98 -4.47 15.16 1.96
CA VAL A 98 -4.64 16.27 1.04
C VAL A 98 -6.02 16.92 1.20
N ALA A 99 -6.20 18.14 0.69
CA ALA A 99 -7.52 18.74 0.59
C ALA A 99 -8.47 17.83 -0.19
N HIS A 100 -9.76 17.85 0.15
CA HIS A 100 -10.72 16.88 -0.41
C HIS A 100 -10.74 16.89 -1.96
N ASP A 101 -10.71 18.07 -2.55
CA ASP A 101 -10.80 18.23 -4.01
C ASP A 101 -9.48 17.82 -4.72
N ASP A 102 -8.35 17.79 -3.99
CA ASP A 102 -7.04 17.38 -4.50
C ASP A 102 -6.82 15.86 -4.42
N LEU A 103 -7.71 15.11 -3.80
CA LEU A 103 -7.53 13.67 -3.58
C LEU A 103 -7.33 12.89 -4.88
N LEU A 104 -8.26 12.99 -5.82
CA LEU A 104 -8.16 12.28 -7.09
C LEU A 104 -7.05 12.83 -8.00
N PRO A 105 -6.85 14.16 -8.12
CA PRO A 105 -5.68 14.70 -8.82
C PRO A 105 -4.35 14.13 -8.29
N THR A 106 -4.16 14.09 -6.97
CA THR A 106 -2.95 13.53 -6.34
C THR A 106 -2.78 12.04 -6.66
N CYS A 107 -3.84 11.24 -6.53
CA CYS A 107 -3.80 9.82 -6.85
C CYS A 107 -3.48 9.57 -8.33
N ARG A 108 -4.03 10.38 -9.24
CA ARG A 108 -3.73 10.28 -10.68
C ARG A 108 -2.29 10.64 -11.01
N ALA A 109 -1.74 11.66 -10.34
CA ALA A 109 -0.33 12.02 -10.50
C ALA A 109 0.59 10.89 -10.05
N LEU A 110 0.32 10.28 -8.89
CA LEU A 110 1.06 9.09 -8.41
C LEU A 110 0.93 7.89 -9.37
N ALA A 111 -0.27 7.67 -9.91
CA ALA A 111 -0.48 6.62 -10.90
C ALA A 111 0.31 6.88 -12.19
N ALA A 112 0.40 8.13 -12.64
CA ALA A 112 1.22 8.52 -13.79
C ALA A 112 2.73 8.26 -13.52
N ASP A 113 3.21 8.60 -12.31
CA ASP A 113 4.57 8.27 -11.87
C ASP A 113 4.84 6.77 -11.93
N ILE A 114 3.92 5.95 -11.43
CA ILE A 114 4.03 4.48 -11.50
C ILE A 114 4.07 4.00 -12.94
N VAL A 115 3.18 4.50 -13.80
CA VAL A 115 3.11 4.12 -15.22
C VAL A 115 4.37 4.50 -15.98
N SER A 116 5.07 5.58 -15.60
CA SER A 116 6.32 6.01 -16.21
C SER A 116 7.50 5.07 -15.96
N ASN A 117 7.40 4.17 -14.98
CA ASN A 117 8.44 3.20 -14.64
C ASN A 117 8.38 1.95 -15.53
N ASP A 118 9.36 1.04 -15.38
CA ASP A 118 9.30 -0.29 -15.99
C ASP A 118 8.19 -1.13 -15.37
N GLN A 119 7.16 -1.43 -16.15
CA GLN A 119 5.98 -2.13 -15.65
C GLN A 119 6.24 -3.59 -15.26
N ALA A 120 7.23 -4.23 -15.89
CA ALA A 120 7.63 -5.59 -15.50
C ALA A 120 8.36 -5.55 -14.15
N GLY A 121 9.25 -4.57 -13.95
CA GLY A 121 9.93 -4.32 -12.68
C GLY A 121 8.96 -3.97 -11.55
N VAL A 122 8.00 -3.06 -11.78
CA VAL A 122 6.96 -2.70 -10.79
C VAL A 122 6.21 -3.95 -10.30
N ARG A 123 5.71 -4.78 -11.23
CA ARG A 123 5.00 -6.02 -10.86
C ARG A 123 5.89 -7.00 -10.10
N ARG A 124 7.17 -7.10 -10.48
CA ARG A 124 8.10 -8.01 -9.80
C ARG A 124 8.39 -7.54 -8.37
N ILE A 125 8.60 -6.24 -8.16
CA ILE A 125 8.79 -5.64 -6.83
C ILE A 125 7.58 -5.91 -5.93
N LEU A 126 6.35 -5.63 -6.40
CA LEU A 126 5.13 -5.90 -5.62
C LEU A 126 4.99 -7.37 -5.24
N ARG A 127 5.26 -8.28 -6.19
CA ARG A 127 5.25 -9.71 -5.90
C ARG A 127 6.28 -10.07 -4.83
N THR A 128 7.50 -9.51 -4.91
CA THR A 128 8.54 -9.75 -3.90
C THR A 128 8.12 -9.26 -2.52
N TYR A 129 7.47 -8.09 -2.42
CA TYR A 129 6.90 -7.64 -1.15
C TYR A 129 5.84 -8.61 -0.61
N ALA A 130 4.91 -9.05 -1.45
CA ALA A 130 3.86 -9.99 -1.04
C ALA A 130 4.44 -11.33 -0.57
N GLU A 131 5.43 -11.87 -1.26
CA GLU A 131 6.13 -13.10 -0.89
C GLU A 131 6.94 -12.93 0.40
N ALA A 132 7.65 -11.80 0.54
CA ALA A 132 8.52 -11.53 1.69
C ALA A 132 7.73 -11.30 2.99
N THR A 133 6.54 -10.67 2.94
CA THR A 133 5.72 -10.45 4.14
C THR A 133 5.17 -11.74 4.74
N ALA A 134 5.11 -12.83 3.95
CA ALA A 134 4.62 -14.13 4.43
C ALA A 134 5.65 -14.90 5.25
N ILE A 135 6.89 -14.45 5.35
CA ILE A 135 8.00 -15.18 5.98
C ILE A 135 8.78 -14.30 6.97
N THR A 136 9.65 -14.94 7.79
CA THR A 136 10.52 -14.23 8.74
C THR A 136 11.58 -13.39 8.03
N THR A 137 12.17 -12.41 8.73
CA THR A 137 13.13 -11.44 8.16
C THR A 137 14.31 -12.09 7.43
N THR A 138 14.93 -13.15 7.98
CA THR A 138 16.08 -13.79 7.34
C THR A 138 15.72 -14.51 6.04
N PRO A 139 14.69 -15.38 6.00
CA PRO A 139 14.19 -15.96 4.75
C PRO A 139 13.72 -14.90 3.75
N ALA A 140 13.09 -13.80 4.22
CA ALA A 140 12.65 -12.72 3.34
C ALA A 140 13.81 -12.03 2.60
N ARG A 141 14.91 -11.74 3.31
CA ARG A 141 16.13 -11.18 2.69
C ARG A 141 16.77 -12.13 1.67
N ARG A 142 16.75 -13.44 1.95
CA ARG A 142 17.25 -14.43 1.01
C ARG A 142 16.37 -14.46 -0.25
N LEU A 143 15.06 -14.51 -0.09
CA LEU A 143 14.11 -14.44 -1.21
C LEU A 143 14.34 -13.19 -2.06
N GLU A 144 14.50 -12.01 -1.44
CA GLU A 144 14.79 -10.76 -2.17
C GLU A 144 16.05 -10.87 -3.01
N ALA A 145 17.14 -11.41 -2.44
CA ALA A 145 18.39 -11.60 -3.16
C ALA A 145 18.25 -12.59 -4.34
N GLU A 146 17.56 -13.72 -4.13
CA GLU A 146 17.28 -14.71 -5.18
C GLU A 146 16.46 -14.14 -6.31
N VAL A 147 15.39 -13.37 -6.00
CA VAL A 147 14.55 -12.68 -6.97
C VAL A 147 15.36 -11.66 -7.78
N SER A 148 16.25 -10.90 -7.13
CA SER A 148 17.11 -9.92 -7.81
C SER A 148 18.05 -10.60 -8.81
N VAL A 149 18.68 -11.70 -8.42
CA VAL A 149 19.57 -12.48 -9.30
C VAL A 149 18.79 -13.07 -10.48
N GLU A 150 17.60 -13.64 -10.23
CA GLU A 150 16.75 -14.19 -11.28
C GLU A 150 16.28 -13.12 -12.27
N TRP A 151 15.90 -11.94 -11.77
CA TRP A 151 15.53 -10.79 -12.60
C TRP A 151 16.66 -10.39 -13.57
N LEU A 152 17.90 -10.27 -13.09
CA LEU A 152 19.05 -9.99 -13.93
C LEU A 152 19.30 -11.08 -14.99
N ARG A 153 19.15 -12.35 -14.61
CA ARG A 153 19.32 -13.50 -15.53
C ARG A 153 18.25 -13.54 -16.62
N SER A 154 17.03 -13.13 -16.31
CA SER A 154 15.92 -13.07 -17.29
C SER A 154 15.97 -11.86 -18.23
N GLY A 155 17.01 -11.06 -18.13
CA GLY A 155 17.24 -9.87 -18.97
C GLY A 155 16.61 -8.58 -18.42
N GLY A 156 16.18 -8.56 -17.17
CA GLY A 156 15.81 -7.33 -16.46
C GLY A 156 17.05 -6.50 -16.13
N GLY A 157 16.90 -5.19 -16.01
CA GLY A 157 17.98 -4.28 -15.64
C GLY A 157 19.13 -4.21 -16.64
N ARG A 158 18.88 -4.43 -17.93
CA ARG A 158 19.90 -4.30 -18.98
C ARG A 158 20.51 -2.89 -18.97
N PRO A 159 21.84 -2.75 -19.07
CA PRO A 159 22.53 -1.45 -18.94
C PRO A 159 21.96 -0.37 -19.87
N GLU A 160 21.64 -0.72 -21.11
CA GLU A 160 21.11 0.23 -22.10
C GLU A 160 19.72 0.74 -21.69
N GLU A 161 18.87 -0.14 -21.16
CA GLU A 161 17.54 0.21 -20.68
C GLU A 161 17.60 1.08 -19.42
N VAL A 162 18.49 0.74 -18.51
CA VAL A 162 18.76 1.53 -17.29
C VAL A 162 19.24 2.93 -17.66
N GLU A 163 20.20 3.06 -18.57
CA GLU A 163 20.75 4.35 -18.99
C GLU A 163 19.70 5.19 -19.74
N ARG A 164 18.87 4.57 -20.58
CA ARG A 164 17.77 5.25 -21.26
C ARG A 164 16.80 5.90 -20.27
N ARG A 165 16.47 5.20 -19.19
CA ARG A 165 15.52 5.67 -18.15
C ARG A 165 16.14 6.66 -17.18
N ARG A 166 17.45 6.60 -16.97
CA ARG A 166 18.19 7.38 -15.98
C ARG A 166 17.94 8.89 -16.11
N LYS A 167 17.96 9.43 -17.32
CA LYS A 167 17.73 10.87 -17.57
C LYS A 167 16.36 11.33 -17.10
N ALA A 168 15.31 10.58 -17.44
CA ALA A 168 13.95 10.89 -17.01
C ALA A 168 13.77 10.77 -15.49
N ILE A 169 14.45 9.79 -14.85
CA ILE A 169 14.43 9.60 -13.40
C ILE A 169 15.10 10.79 -12.69
N ILE A 170 16.27 11.23 -13.18
CA ILE A 170 17.00 12.38 -12.61
C ILE A 170 16.16 13.66 -12.75
N GLU A 171 15.55 13.90 -13.90
CA GLU A 171 14.72 15.08 -14.14
C GLU A 171 13.51 15.11 -13.21
N ARG A 172 12.80 13.98 -13.10
CA ARG A 172 11.69 13.85 -12.14
C ARG A 172 12.15 14.07 -10.70
N GLY A 173 13.30 13.51 -10.31
CA GLY A 173 13.87 13.71 -8.99
C GLY A 173 14.15 15.18 -8.67
N ARG A 174 14.69 15.94 -9.61
CA ARG A 174 14.93 17.39 -9.45
C ARG A 174 13.65 18.18 -9.22
N THR A 175 12.57 17.85 -9.94
CA THR A 175 11.28 18.54 -9.77
C THR A 175 10.55 18.17 -8.46
N GLN A 176 10.92 17.06 -7.82
CA GLN A 176 10.34 16.62 -6.54
C GLN A 176 11.08 17.16 -5.31
N VAL A 177 12.34 17.59 -5.46
CA VAL A 177 13.22 18.05 -4.36
C VAL A 177 13.37 19.58 -4.35
N GLY A 178 13.03 20.25 -5.46
CA GLY A 178 12.99 21.73 -5.55
C GLY A 178 11.70 22.27 -5.03
#